data_8ed4141ca8f8b49f3d13b8ec213376b6
#
_entry.id   8ed4141ca8f8b49f3d13b8ec213376b6
#
_cell.length_a   1.000
_cell.length_b   1.000
_cell.length_c   1.000
_cell.angle_alpha   90.00
_cell.angle_beta   90.00
_cell.angle_gamma   90.00
#
_symmetry.space_group_name_H-M   'P 1'
#
loop_
_entity.id
_entity.type
_entity.pdbx_description
1 polymer ?
#
loop_
_entity_poly.entity_id
_entity_poly.type
_entity_poly.pdbx_seq_one_letter_code
_entity_poly.pdbx_strand_id
1 'polypeptide(L)'
;MSESIAAVVVRAAELTARGLPRKAIDLLQPVLVANPLHGEAWCRLAAAYLDVGEPDPALDAAKRALVLNGDHAWAQRLTALALSELGRHTEAVVAARECVRRKPDDWRCQVVLAEVLAASPQGSREAVEVARKAAHLAPTEARAFQVLGDAALRVRDWGTAERAYRTALRLDPGDDDVRANLATVRRKRGGAPMPPPSGEALHAAHVLVWPALSRLAALLVAGGLLLMLAGMPKPTPLLGWFSGLLVVGCLAVVGQLLLRARGGVRRALFRLPRHRPKVAVVVAMFGVSAIVLVAWTVALFLGATTMQPLVIAWMCALVGGAVVVLGGGR
;
A
#
# COMPACT_ATOMS: atom_id res chain seq x y z
N MET A 1 -3.55 -50.82 -11.39
CA MET A 1 -2.15 -50.42 -11.71
C MET A 1 -1.74 -49.35 -10.73
N SER A 2 -0.82 -49.65 -9.82
CA SER A 2 -0.28 -48.65 -8.87
C SER A 2 0.59 -47.66 -9.65
N GLU A 3 0.21 -46.41 -9.66
CA GLU A 3 1.02 -45.33 -10.24
C GLU A 3 2.39 -45.32 -9.53
N SER A 4 3.50 -45.21 -10.28
CA SER A 4 4.82 -45.18 -9.66
C SER A 4 4.98 -43.92 -8.79
N ILE A 5 5.70 -44.00 -7.67
CA ILE A 5 5.92 -42.85 -6.76
C ILE A 5 6.51 -41.67 -7.55
N ALA A 6 7.41 -41.91 -8.49
CA ALA A 6 8.00 -40.89 -9.32
C ALA A 6 6.93 -40.13 -10.15
N ALA A 7 5.94 -40.85 -10.71
CA ALA A 7 4.84 -40.22 -11.45
C ALA A 7 3.96 -39.32 -10.52
N VAL A 8 3.69 -39.80 -9.31
CA VAL A 8 2.94 -39.03 -8.30
C VAL A 8 3.70 -37.74 -7.90
N VAL A 9 5.01 -37.84 -7.69
CA VAL A 9 5.86 -36.69 -7.34
C VAL A 9 5.86 -35.62 -8.46
N VAL A 10 5.95 -36.05 -9.73
CA VAL A 10 5.87 -35.17 -10.90
C VAL A 10 4.49 -34.49 -10.97
N ARG A 11 3.43 -35.30 -10.82
CA ARG A 11 2.05 -34.77 -10.85
C ARG A 11 1.76 -33.80 -9.72
N ALA A 12 2.30 -34.05 -8.52
CA ALA A 12 2.21 -33.10 -7.40
C ALA A 12 2.92 -31.79 -7.72
N ALA A 13 4.10 -31.83 -8.37
CA ALA A 13 4.79 -30.64 -8.84
C ALA A 13 3.97 -29.83 -9.86
N GLU A 14 3.33 -30.51 -10.82
CA GLU A 14 2.44 -29.87 -11.79
C GLU A 14 1.22 -29.21 -11.13
N LEU A 15 0.61 -29.87 -10.13
CA LEU A 15 -0.51 -29.32 -9.37
C LEU A 15 -0.12 -28.05 -8.63
N THR A 16 1.04 -28.05 -7.97
CA THR A 16 1.56 -26.86 -7.29
C THR A 16 1.85 -25.74 -8.29
N ALA A 17 2.48 -26.03 -9.42
CA ALA A 17 2.75 -25.04 -10.47
C ALA A 17 1.46 -24.42 -11.07
N ARG A 18 0.35 -25.15 -11.05
CA ARG A 18 -0.99 -24.65 -11.46
C ARG A 18 -1.75 -23.90 -10.36
N GLY A 19 -1.13 -23.66 -9.19
CA GLY A 19 -1.79 -23.01 -8.06
C GLY A 19 -2.81 -23.88 -7.33
N LEU A 20 -2.64 -25.20 -7.37
CA LEU A 20 -3.51 -26.18 -6.71
C LEU A 20 -2.76 -26.99 -5.64
N PRO A 21 -2.07 -26.32 -4.66
CA PRO A 21 -1.22 -27.01 -3.69
C PRO A 21 -1.99 -27.97 -2.78
N ARG A 22 -3.25 -27.69 -2.44
CA ARG A 22 -4.07 -28.61 -1.64
C ARG A 22 -4.27 -29.95 -2.31
N LYS A 23 -4.49 -29.98 -3.61
CA LYS A 23 -4.59 -31.25 -4.37
C LYS A 23 -3.26 -32.00 -4.42
N ALA A 24 -2.12 -31.29 -4.42
CA ALA A 24 -0.82 -31.91 -4.32
C ALA A 24 -0.60 -32.55 -2.94
N ILE A 25 -1.07 -31.92 -1.85
CA ILE A 25 -1.04 -32.50 -0.49
C ILE A 25 -1.87 -33.77 -0.42
N ASP A 26 -3.12 -33.72 -0.90
CA ASP A 26 -4.04 -34.87 -0.90
C ASP A 26 -3.48 -36.06 -1.69
N LEU A 27 -2.72 -35.78 -2.76
CA LEU A 27 -2.09 -36.79 -3.58
C LEU A 27 -0.84 -37.41 -2.91
N LEU A 28 -0.04 -36.59 -2.20
CA LEU A 28 1.24 -37.01 -1.63
C LEU A 28 1.09 -37.74 -0.28
N GLN A 29 0.12 -37.37 0.55
CA GLN A 29 -0.06 -37.95 1.86
C GLN A 29 -0.24 -39.49 1.86
N PRO A 30 -1.18 -40.07 1.09
CA PRO A 30 -1.34 -41.54 1.07
C PRO A 30 -0.11 -42.27 0.52
N VAL A 31 0.59 -41.68 -0.44
CA VAL A 31 1.82 -42.24 -1.01
C VAL A 31 2.94 -42.26 0.01
N LEU A 32 3.06 -41.21 0.83
CA LEU A 32 4.07 -41.15 1.90
C LEU A 32 3.75 -42.03 3.11
N VAL A 33 2.49 -42.36 3.34
CA VAL A 33 2.09 -43.40 4.30
C VAL A 33 2.57 -44.77 3.85
N ALA A 34 2.42 -45.08 2.57
CA ALA A 34 2.89 -46.35 1.99
C ALA A 34 4.41 -46.39 1.80
N ASN A 35 5.05 -45.27 1.57
CA ASN A 35 6.47 -45.14 1.25
C ASN A 35 7.15 -44.02 2.02
N PRO A 36 7.34 -44.17 3.33
CA PRO A 36 7.82 -43.09 4.21
C PRO A 36 9.30 -42.71 3.97
N LEU A 37 10.04 -43.51 3.24
CA LEU A 37 11.48 -43.29 2.97
C LEU A 37 11.76 -42.47 1.71
N HIS A 38 10.73 -41.93 1.03
CA HIS A 38 10.91 -41.17 -0.19
C HIS A 38 11.15 -39.67 0.09
N GLY A 39 12.41 -39.26 0.25
CA GLY A 39 12.80 -37.90 0.65
C GLY A 39 12.31 -36.80 -0.29
N GLU A 40 12.30 -37.02 -1.61
CA GLU A 40 11.78 -35.99 -2.55
C GLU A 40 10.28 -35.76 -2.39
N ALA A 41 9.49 -36.81 -2.13
CA ALA A 41 8.06 -36.68 -1.89
C ALA A 41 7.79 -35.86 -0.62
N TRP A 42 8.59 -36.02 0.44
CA TRP A 42 8.53 -35.20 1.64
C TRP A 42 8.87 -33.75 1.34
N CYS A 43 9.87 -33.46 0.50
CA CYS A 43 10.18 -32.09 0.07
C CYS A 43 9.02 -31.47 -0.72
N ARG A 44 8.37 -32.24 -1.64
CA ARG A 44 7.19 -31.76 -2.39
C ARG A 44 6.02 -31.45 -1.45
N LEU A 45 5.80 -32.32 -0.47
CA LEU A 45 4.76 -32.10 0.54
C LEU A 45 5.03 -30.85 1.37
N ALA A 46 6.28 -30.65 1.83
CA ALA A 46 6.67 -29.46 2.55
C ALA A 46 6.48 -28.17 1.73
N ALA A 47 6.87 -28.18 0.46
CA ALA A 47 6.65 -27.05 -0.44
C ALA A 47 5.16 -26.75 -0.62
N ALA A 48 4.32 -27.78 -0.83
CA ALA A 48 2.88 -27.61 -1.00
C ALA A 48 2.21 -27.04 0.28
N TYR A 49 2.68 -27.43 1.46
CA TYR A 49 2.21 -26.83 2.72
C TYR A 49 2.60 -25.36 2.87
N LEU A 50 3.82 -24.97 2.47
CA LEU A 50 4.22 -23.54 2.45
C LEU A 50 3.34 -22.73 1.50
N ASP A 51 3.04 -23.26 0.31
CA ASP A 51 2.17 -22.60 -0.67
C ASP A 51 0.72 -22.41 -0.19
N VAL A 52 0.26 -23.26 0.75
CA VAL A 52 -1.06 -23.11 1.42
C VAL A 52 -1.00 -22.18 2.62
N GLY A 53 0.20 -21.83 3.11
CA GLY A 53 0.40 -21.05 4.33
C GLY A 53 0.26 -21.88 5.62
N GLU A 54 0.61 -23.14 5.57
CA GLU A 54 0.62 -24.06 6.71
C GLU A 54 2.08 -24.43 7.09
N PRO A 55 2.80 -23.53 7.80
CA PRO A 55 4.23 -23.71 8.04
C PRO A 55 4.59 -24.80 9.06
N ASP A 56 3.71 -25.16 10.02
CA ASP A 56 3.98 -26.23 10.98
C ASP A 56 4.10 -27.61 10.28
N PRO A 57 3.08 -28.09 9.50
CA PRO A 57 3.22 -29.33 8.78
C PRO A 57 4.30 -29.27 7.69
N ALA A 58 4.59 -28.09 7.11
CA ALA A 58 5.71 -27.92 6.19
C ALA A 58 7.04 -28.19 6.88
N LEU A 59 7.25 -27.67 8.09
CA LEU A 59 8.46 -27.89 8.87
C LEU A 59 8.64 -29.37 9.22
N ASP A 60 7.56 -30.05 9.60
CA ASP A 60 7.61 -31.49 9.93
C ASP A 60 7.96 -32.33 8.71
N ALA A 61 7.36 -32.05 7.56
CA ALA A 61 7.68 -32.73 6.30
C ALA A 61 9.13 -32.47 5.85
N ALA A 62 9.61 -31.22 5.95
CA ALA A 62 10.98 -30.88 5.61
C ALA A 62 12.00 -31.57 6.55
N LYS A 63 11.72 -31.64 7.84
CA LYS A 63 12.56 -32.38 8.80
C LYS A 63 12.62 -33.86 8.51
N ARG A 64 11.51 -34.50 8.10
CA ARG A 64 11.50 -35.91 7.69
C ARG A 64 12.40 -36.13 6.45
N ALA A 65 12.35 -35.21 5.47
CA ALA A 65 13.25 -35.25 4.34
C ALA A 65 14.73 -35.13 4.77
N LEU A 66 15.06 -34.29 5.73
CA LEU A 66 16.43 -34.15 6.27
C LEU A 66 16.91 -35.36 7.06
N VAL A 67 16.03 -36.06 7.78
CA VAL A 67 16.36 -37.30 8.48
C VAL A 67 16.77 -38.39 7.46
N LEU A 68 16.10 -38.41 6.30
CA LEU A 68 16.42 -39.37 5.24
C LEU A 68 17.72 -39.02 4.49
N ASN A 69 17.98 -37.76 4.29
CA ASN A 69 19.20 -37.24 3.66
C ASN A 69 19.56 -35.85 4.25
N GLY A 70 20.50 -35.85 5.17
CA GLY A 70 20.93 -34.62 5.85
C GLY A 70 21.58 -33.58 4.94
N ASP A 71 22.08 -33.97 3.76
CA ASP A 71 22.71 -33.08 2.77
C ASP A 71 21.74 -32.56 1.70
N HIS A 72 20.45 -32.82 1.87
CA HIS A 72 19.44 -32.44 0.89
C HIS A 72 19.18 -30.94 0.93
N ALA A 73 19.87 -30.17 0.06
CA ALA A 73 19.82 -28.72 0.03
C ALA A 73 18.39 -28.16 -0.07
N TRP A 74 17.50 -28.84 -0.82
CA TRP A 74 16.11 -28.40 -0.94
C TRP A 74 15.36 -28.54 0.38
N ALA A 75 15.51 -29.66 1.11
CA ALA A 75 14.90 -29.83 2.43
C ALA A 75 15.42 -28.80 3.45
N GLN A 76 16.72 -28.45 3.40
CA GLN A 76 17.29 -27.40 4.25
C GLN A 76 16.66 -26.03 3.94
N ARG A 77 16.47 -25.69 2.65
CA ARG A 77 15.79 -24.46 2.26
C ARG A 77 14.34 -24.40 2.76
N LEU A 78 13.59 -25.50 2.58
CA LEU A 78 12.19 -25.58 3.05
C LEU A 78 12.10 -25.48 4.57
N THR A 79 13.02 -26.09 5.32
CA THR A 79 13.11 -25.94 6.77
C THR A 79 13.33 -24.49 7.17
N ALA A 80 14.26 -23.78 6.50
CA ALA A 80 14.52 -22.36 6.79
C ALA A 80 13.31 -21.47 6.49
N LEU A 81 12.61 -21.71 5.38
CA LEU A 81 11.41 -20.96 5.01
C LEU A 81 10.28 -21.21 6.00
N ALA A 82 10.00 -22.47 6.35
CA ALA A 82 8.97 -22.82 7.32
C ALA A 82 9.22 -22.20 8.70
N LEU A 83 10.47 -22.24 9.18
CA LEU A 83 10.86 -21.57 10.43
C LEU A 83 10.68 -20.04 10.36
N SER A 84 10.95 -19.44 9.20
CA SER A 84 10.75 -18.00 9.00
C SER A 84 9.28 -17.61 9.05
N GLU A 85 8.39 -18.38 8.43
CA GLU A 85 6.94 -18.17 8.46
C GLU A 85 6.35 -18.38 9.86
N LEU A 86 6.93 -19.29 10.64
CA LEU A 86 6.59 -19.47 12.07
C LEU A 86 7.10 -18.33 12.97
N GLY A 87 7.81 -17.34 12.42
CA GLY A 87 8.41 -16.26 13.20
C GLY A 87 9.66 -16.70 14.01
N ARG A 88 10.15 -17.92 13.82
CA ARG A 88 11.34 -18.47 14.47
C ARG A 88 12.62 -18.02 13.76
N HIS A 89 12.78 -16.67 13.62
CA HIS A 89 13.78 -16.05 12.75
C HIS A 89 15.22 -16.48 13.06
N THR A 90 15.59 -16.64 14.35
CA THR A 90 16.95 -17.05 14.72
C THR A 90 17.27 -18.45 14.19
N GLU A 91 16.36 -19.38 14.34
CA GLU A 91 16.53 -20.77 13.86
C GLU A 91 16.49 -20.82 12.33
N ALA A 92 15.63 -20.03 11.71
CA ALA A 92 15.57 -19.92 10.26
C ALA A 92 16.90 -19.44 9.65
N VAL A 93 17.53 -18.41 10.25
CA VAL A 93 18.85 -17.91 9.83
C VAL A 93 19.92 -19.00 10.00
N VAL A 94 19.91 -19.75 11.11
CA VAL A 94 20.88 -20.85 11.32
C VAL A 94 20.69 -21.93 10.25
N ALA A 95 19.46 -22.36 9.98
CA ALA A 95 19.18 -23.36 8.95
C ALA A 95 19.58 -22.89 7.55
N ALA A 96 19.30 -21.63 7.19
CA ALA A 96 19.65 -21.06 5.91
C ALA A 96 21.17 -20.90 5.75
N ARG A 97 21.89 -20.48 6.79
CA ARG A 97 23.36 -20.40 6.79
C ARG A 97 24.00 -21.78 6.64
N GLU A 98 23.43 -22.80 7.26
CA GLU A 98 23.91 -24.17 7.10
C GLU A 98 23.75 -24.66 5.67
N CYS A 99 22.62 -24.33 4.98
CA CYS A 99 22.43 -24.60 3.56
C CYS A 99 23.55 -23.95 2.72
N VAL A 100 23.83 -22.68 2.95
CA VAL A 100 24.89 -21.94 2.23
C VAL A 100 26.28 -22.53 2.53
N ARG A 101 26.56 -22.93 3.78
CA ARG A 101 27.83 -23.55 4.17
C ARG A 101 28.08 -24.86 3.40
N ARG A 102 27.04 -25.66 3.23
CA ARG A 102 27.14 -26.96 2.51
C ARG A 102 27.16 -26.79 1.00
N LYS A 103 26.43 -25.82 0.47
CA LYS A 103 26.28 -25.55 -0.96
C LYS A 103 26.52 -24.07 -1.25
N PRO A 104 27.79 -23.59 -1.18
CA PRO A 104 28.10 -22.16 -1.29
C PRO A 104 27.79 -21.56 -2.67
N ASP A 105 27.81 -22.41 -3.72
CA ASP A 105 27.58 -22.00 -5.11
C ASP A 105 26.13 -22.25 -5.57
N ASP A 106 25.30 -22.84 -4.71
CA ASP A 106 23.86 -22.94 -5.00
C ASP A 106 23.18 -21.59 -4.72
N TRP A 107 22.88 -20.84 -5.77
CA TRP A 107 22.20 -19.56 -5.69
C TRP A 107 20.87 -19.63 -4.94
N ARG A 108 20.17 -20.78 -4.96
CA ARG A 108 18.90 -20.99 -4.25
C ARG A 108 19.10 -20.96 -2.74
N CYS A 109 20.22 -21.48 -2.22
CA CYS A 109 20.56 -21.36 -0.80
C CYS A 109 20.83 -19.89 -0.42
N GLN A 110 21.50 -19.12 -1.30
CA GLN A 110 21.73 -17.68 -1.08
C GLN A 110 20.42 -16.89 -1.10
N VAL A 111 19.50 -17.21 -2.02
CA VAL A 111 18.16 -16.61 -2.09
C VAL A 111 17.41 -16.81 -0.78
N VAL A 112 17.31 -18.04 -0.29
CA VAL A 112 16.58 -18.35 0.96
C VAL A 112 17.26 -17.68 2.16
N LEU A 113 18.59 -17.64 2.23
CA LEU A 113 19.27 -16.91 3.29
C LEU A 113 18.93 -15.41 3.24
N ALA A 114 18.90 -14.81 2.06
CA ALA A 114 18.54 -13.40 1.90
C ALA A 114 17.09 -13.13 2.31
N GLU A 115 16.15 -13.99 1.96
CA GLU A 115 14.73 -13.89 2.33
C GLU A 115 14.55 -13.97 3.86
N VAL A 116 15.16 -14.96 4.49
CA VAL A 116 15.09 -15.16 5.94
C VAL A 116 15.75 -14.00 6.70
N LEU A 117 16.90 -13.52 6.24
CA LEU A 117 17.55 -12.33 6.82
C LEU A 117 16.68 -11.09 6.63
N ALA A 118 16.06 -10.92 5.47
CA ALA A 118 15.15 -9.80 5.21
C ALA A 118 13.89 -9.85 6.09
N ALA A 119 13.41 -11.03 6.47
CA ALA A 119 12.29 -11.20 7.40
C ALA A 119 12.70 -10.92 8.86
N SER A 120 13.98 -11.09 9.20
CA SER A 120 14.51 -10.83 10.53
C SER A 120 14.70 -9.32 10.79
N PRO A 121 14.34 -8.79 11.97
CA PRO A 121 14.51 -7.37 12.29
C PRO A 121 15.96 -6.86 12.20
N GLN A 122 16.94 -7.74 12.38
CA GLN A 122 18.36 -7.41 12.50
C GLN A 122 19.14 -7.64 11.19
N GLY A 123 18.60 -8.39 10.23
CA GLY A 123 19.33 -8.90 9.07
C GLY A 123 19.26 -8.08 7.78
N SER A 124 18.58 -6.95 7.77
CA SER A 124 18.17 -6.26 6.53
C SER A 124 19.35 -5.83 5.61
N ARG A 125 20.49 -5.38 6.15
CA ARG A 125 21.68 -5.01 5.33
C ARG A 125 22.42 -6.23 4.82
N GLU A 126 22.63 -7.24 5.67
CA GLU A 126 23.25 -8.51 5.28
C GLU A 126 22.43 -9.18 4.18
N ALA A 127 21.09 -9.12 4.25
CA ALA A 127 20.19 -9.64 3.23
C ALA A 127 20.52 -9.09 1.83
N VAL A 128 20.81 -7.79 1.71
CA VAL A 128 21.16 -7.18 0.41
C VAL A 128 22.46 -7.76 -0.15
N GLU A 129 23.49 -7.94 0.70
CA GLU A 129 24.78 -8.50 0.25
C GLU A 129 24.63 -9.96 -0.18
N VAL A 130 23.89 -10.76 0.59
CA VAL A 130 23.62 -12.16 0.27
C VAL A 130 22.79 -12.27 -1.02
N ALA A 131 21.76 -11.45 -1.18
CA ALA A 131 20.94 -11.41 -2.39
C ALA A 131 21.75 -10.97 -3.62
N ARG A 132 22.72 -10.04 -3.45
CA ARG A 132 23.64 -9.65 -4.53
C ARG A 132 24.53 -10.83 -4.96
N LYS A 133 24.99 -11.62 -3.99
CA LYS A 133 25.75 -12.85 -4.30
C LYS A 133 24.89 -13.85 -5.07
N ALA A 134 23.61 -14.04 -4.67
CA ALA A 134 22.67 -14.89 -5.41
C ALA A 134 22.50 -14.44 -6.86
N ALA A 135 22.28 -13.14 -7.09
CA ALA A 135 22.14 -12.56 -8.44
C ALA A 135 23.41 -12.68 -9.28
N HIS A 136 24.59 -12.67 -8.64
CA HIS A 136 25.88 -12.90 -9.32
C HIS A 136 26.05 -14.37 -9.72
N LEU A 137 25.66 -15.32 -8.85
CA LEU A 137 25.72 -16.76 -9.13
C LEU A 137 24.74 -17.20 -10.21
N ALA A 138 23.60 -16.49 -10.33
CA ALA A 138 22.53 -16.85 -11.26
C ALA A 138 22.03 -15.63 -12.05
N PRO A 139 22.84 -15.13 -13.01
CA PRO A 139 22.52 -13.88 -13.74
C PRO A 139 21.33 -14.03 -14.71
N THR A 140 20.88 -15.23 -14.98
CA THR A 140 19.72 -15.52 -15.85
C THR A 140 18.43 -15.84 -15.10
N GLU A 141 18.48 -15.87 -13.76
CA GLU A 141 17.33 -16.25 -12.93
C GLU A 141 16.62 -15.01 -12.37
N ALA A 142 15.39 -14.77 -12.81
CA ALA A 142 14.59 -13.62 -12.38
C ALA A 142 14.41 -13.55 -10.86
N ARG A 143 14.21 -14.71 -10.21
CA ARG A 143 14.01 -14.81 -8.76
C ARG A 143 15.18 -14.23 -7.95
N ALA A 144 16.42 -14.44 -8.39
CA ALA A 144 17.60 -13.91 -7.70
C ALA A 144 17.60 -12.36 -7.68
N PHE A 145 17.19 -11.73 -8.79
CA PHE A 145 17.07 -10.27 -8.87
C PHE A 145 15.82 -9.75 -8.15
N GLN A 146 14.72 -10.50 -8.13
CA GLN A 146 13.54 -10.17 -7.36
C GLN A 146 13.89 -10.05 -5.88
N VAL A 147 14.54 -11.08 -5.30
CA VAL A 147 14.93 -11.09 -3.88
C VAL A 147 15.94 -9.98 -3.56
N LEU A 148 16.86 -9.67 -4.49
CA LEU A 148 17.74 -8.50 -4.33
C LEU A 148 16.94 -7.19 -4.28
N GLY A 149 15.92 -7.07 -5.12
CA GLY A 149 15.01 -5.93 -5.12
C GLY A 149 14.24 -5.80 -3.80
N ASP A 150 13.71 -6.90 -3.30
CA ASP A 150 12.94 -6.96 -2.04
C ASP A 150 13.81 -6.61 -0.83
N ALA A 151 15.03 -7.17 -0.74
CA ALA A 151 15.99 -6.86 0.31
C ALA A 151 16.39 -5.37 0.29
N ALA A 152 16.70 -4.83 -0.90
CA ALA A 152 17.06 -3.42 -1.08
C ALA A 152 15.88 -2.47 -0.74
N LEU A 153 14.64 -2.87 -1.07
CA LEU A 153 13.42 -2.14 -0.73
C LEU A 153 13.27 -1.98 0.79
N ARG A 154 13.54 -3.02 1.57
CA ARG A 154 13.46 -3.01 3.04
C ARG A 154 14.45 -2.03 3.67
N VAL A 155 15.68 -1.95 3.16
CA VAL A 155 16.70 -0.99 3.64
C VAL A 155 16.58 0.39 2.99
N ARG A 156 15.54 0.62 2.18
CA ARG A 156 15.29 1.87 1.44
C ARG A 156 16.40 2.24 0.44
N ASP A 157 17.18 1.27 -0.02
CA ASP A 157 18.07 1.46 -1.17
C ASP A 157 17.27 1.39 -2.47
N TRP A 158 16.56 2.51 -2.74
CA TRP A 158 15.69 2.62 -3.92
C TRP A 158 16.44 2.43 -5.24
N GLY A 159 17.75 2.81 -5.26
CA GLY A 159 18.58 2.69 -6.45
C GLY A 159 18.87 1.25 -6.83
N THR A 160 19.27 0.44 -5.85
CA THR A 160 19.53 -0.99 -6.04
C THR A 160 18.21 -1.75 -6.30
N ALA A 161 17.14 -1.45 -5.54
CA ALA A 161 15.82 -2.05 -5.74
C ALA A 161 15.30 -1.82 -7.17
N GLU A 162 15.39 -0.59 -7.70
CA GLU A 162 14.93 -0.28 -9.05
C GLU A 162 15.72 -1.04 -10.12
N ARG A 163 17.06 -1.10 -10.01
CA ARG A 163 17.88 -1.84 -10.97
C ARG A 163 17.59 -3.34 -10.93
N ALA A 164 17.45 -3.91 -9.74
CA ALA A 164 17.18 -5.33 -9.54
C ALA A 164 15.82 -5.72 -10.13
N TYR A 165 14.74 -5.00 -9.80
CA TYR A 165 13.41 -5.29 -10.36
C TYR A 165 13.33 -5.10 -11.88
N ARG A 166 14.02 -4.10 -12.44
CA ARG A 166 14.12 -3.97 -13.90
C ARG A 166 14.80 -5.18 -14.55
N THR A 167 15.82 -5.72 -13.91
CA THR A 167 16.50 -6.92 -14.41
C THR A 167 15.61 -8.14 -14.28
N ALA A 168 14.92 -8.31 -13.15
CA ALA A 168 13.95 -9.40 -12.96
C ALA A 168 12.87 -9.37 -14.05
N LEU A 169 12.26 -8.20 -14.33
CA LEU A 169 11.24 -8.05 -15.38
C LEU A 169 11.75 -8.21 -16.81
N ARG A 170 13.06 -8.06 -17.06
CA ARG A 170 13.63 -8.40 -18.38
C ARG A 170 13.74 -9.91 -18.56
N LEU A 171 14.00 -10.64 -17.47
CA LEU A 171 14.12 -12.09 -17.46
C LEU A 171 12.75 -12.77 -17.42
N ASP A 172 11.83 -12.24 -16.64
CA ASP A 172 10.42 -12.66 -16.56
C ASP A 172 9.49 -11.44 -16.68
N PRO A 173 9.01 -11.12 -17.88
CA PRO A 173 8.09 -10.00 -18.09
C PRO A 173 6.69 -10.22 -17.53
N GLY A 174 6.33 -11.47 -17.19
CA GLY A 174 5.00 -11.85 -16.69
C GLY A 174 4.77 -11.61 -15.20
N ASP A 175 5.82 -11.29 -14.44
CA ASP A 175 5.72 -11.12 -12.98
C ASP A 175 5.05 -9.78 -12.60
N ASP A 176 3.76 -9.85 -12.27
CA ASP A 176 2.96 -8.69 -11.87
C ASP A 176 3.37 -8.12 -10.50
N ASP A 177 3.84 -8.95 -9.58
CA ASP A 177 4.28 -8.54 -8.24
C ASP A 177 5.55 -7.70 -8.34
N VAL A 178 6.53 -8.15 -9.13
CA VAL A 178 7.76 -7.38 -9.41
C VAL A 178 7.44 -6.06 -10.11
N ARG A 179 6.45 -6.05 -11.01
CA ARG A 179 5.99 -4.83 -11.69
C ARG A 179 5.38 -3.84 -10.71
N ALA A 180 4.55 -4.30 -9.78
CA ALA A 180 3.94 -3.49 -8.73
C ALA A 180 5.00 -2.92 -7.75
N ASN A 181 5.98 -3.75 -7.35
CA ASN A 181 7.09 -3.36 -6.51
C ASN A 181 7.97 -2.31 -7.18
N LEU A 182 8.30 -2.46 -8.45
CA LEU A 182 9.05 -1.46 -9.23
C LEU A 182 8.31 -0.12 -9.31
N ALA A 183 6.99 -0.14 -9.52
CA ALA A 183 6.18 1.08 -9.52
C ALA A 183 6.20 1.76 -8.14
N THR A 184 6.21 1.00 -7.06
CA THR A 184 6.32 1.51 -5.70
C THR A 184 7.69 2.14 -5.42
N VAL A 185 8.77 1.49 -5.83
CA VAL A 185 10.15 2.01 -5.72
C VAL A 185 10.29 3.33 -6.50
N ARG A 186 9.82 3.40 -7.74
CA ARG A 186 9.85 4.61 -8.56
C ARG A 186 9.11 5.77 -7.90
N ARG A 187 7.94 5.51 -7.30
CA ARG A 187 7.19 6.53 -6.55
C ARG A 187 7.98 7.06 -5.35
N LYS A 188 8.67 6.18 -4.62
CA LYS A 188 9.42 6.57 -3.42
C LYS A 188 10.75 7.22 -3.74
N ARG A 189 11.44 6.79 -4.80
CA ARG A 189 12.73 7.34 -5.23
C ARG A 189 12.61 8.72 -5.87
N GLY A 190 11.59 8.91 -6.72
CA GLY A 190 11.52 10.08 -7.61
C GLY A 190 10.87 11.30 -6.98
N GLY A 191 10.16 11.20 -5.84
CA GLY A 191 9.11 12.19 -5.62
C GLY A 191 8.25 12.32 -6.87
N ALA A 192 8.20 11.26 -7.69
CA ALA A 192 7.54 11.29 -8.98
C ALA A 192 6.13 11.81 -8.76
N PRO A 193 5.68 12.79 -9.54
CA PRO A 193 4.31 13.22 -9.48
C PRO A 193 3.46 11.96 -9.60
N MET A 194 2.69 11.72 -8.57
CA MET A 194 1.70 10.66 -8.52
C MET A 194 0.98 10.66 -9.87
N PRO A 195 0.79 9.51 -10.54
CA PRO A 195 0.17 9.49 -11.86
C PRO A 195 -1.07 10.39 -11.85
N PRO A 196 -1.31 11.16 -12.90
CA PRO A 196 -2.48 12.03 -12.95
C PRO A 196 -3.71 11.20 -12.63
N PRO A 197 -4.67 11.73 -11.83
CA PRO A 197 -5.89 11.00 -11.55
C PRO A 197 -6.53 10.62 -12.89
N SER A 198 -7.08 9.41 -12.99
CA SER A 198 -7.78 8.97 -14.19
C SER A 198 -8.89 9.98 -14.55
N GLY A 199 -9.21 10.11 -15.82
CA GLY A 199 -10.29 10.99 -16.26
C GLY A 199 -11.62 10.72 -15.53
N GLU A 200 -11.91 9.47 -15.26
CA GLU A 200 -13.06 9.04 -14.43
C GLU A 200 -12.99 9.53 -12.98
N ALA A 201 -11.81 9.48 -12.35
CA ALA A 201 -11.64 9.98 -10.99
C ALA A 201 -11.77 11.52 -10.94
N LEU A 202 -11.32 12.23 -11.96
CA LEU A 202 -11.52 13.69 -12.09
C LEU A 202 -12.99 14.03 -12.31
N HIS A 203 -13.70 13.26 -13.13
CA HIS A 203 -15.13 13.45 -13.35
C HIS A 203 -15.93 13.17 -12.07
N ALA A 204 -15.66 12.05 -11.40
CA ALA A 204 -16.28 11.72 -10.11
C ALA A 204 -16.00 12.77 -9.03
N ALA A 205 -14.76 13.31 -8.98
CA ALA A 205 -14.43 14.40 -8.07
C ALA A 205 -15.22 15.68 -8.40
N HIS A 206 -15.39 16.03 -9.66
CA HIS A 206 -16.16 17.17 -10.09
C HIS A 206 -17.64 17.06 -9.70
N VAL A 207 -18.26 15.89 -9.91
CA VAL A 207 -19.64 15.60 -9.54
C VAL A 207 -19.87 15.71 -8.01
N LEU A 208 -18.88 15.30 -7.20
CA LEU A 208 -18.97 15.38 -5.74
C LEU A 208 -18.70 16.78 -5.19
N VAL A 209 -17.81 17.56 -5.84
CA VAL A 209 -17.40 18.90 -5.37
C VAL A 209 -18.52 19.91 -5.56
N TRP A 210 -19.21 19.87 -6.69
CA TRP A 210 -20.18 20.90 -7.05
C TRP A 210 -21.33 21.06 -6.06
N PRO A 211 -22.03 19.98 -5.63
CA PRO A 211 -23.06 20.07 -4.60
C PRO A 211 -22.52 20.51 -3.23
N ALA A 212 -21.26 20.17 -2.91
CA ALA A 212 -20.64 20.61 -1.67
C ALA A 212 -20.35 22.11 -1.69
N LEU A 213 -19.81 22.63 -2.80
CA LEU A 213 -19.56 24.06 -2.97
C LEU A 213 -20.86 24.88 -2.99
N SER A 214 -21.95 24.37 -3.59
CA SER A 214 -23.25 25.05 -3.55
C SER A 214 -23.85 25.13 -2.14
N ARG A 215 -23.72 24.07 -1.34
CA ARG A 215 -24.14 24.09 0.07
C ARG A 215 -23.30 25.05 0.90
N LEU A 216 -22.00 25.08 0.66
CA LEU A 216 -21.08 25.99 1.33
C LEU A 216 -21.41 27.45 0.98
N ALA A 217 -21.69 27.74 -0.30
CA ALA A 217 -22.14 29.04 -0.75
C ALA A 217 -23.43 29.47 -0.04
N ALA A 218 -24.45 28.61 -0.02
CA ALA A 218 -25.72 28.89 0.64
C ALA A 218 -25.55 29.16 2.13
N LEU A 219 -24.74 28.39 2.85
CA LEU A 219 -24.44 28.57 4.26
C LEU A 219 -23.72 29.91 4.52
N LEU A 220 -22.68 30.21 3.75
CA LEU A 220 -21.89 31.45 3.97
C LEU A 220 -22.66 32.71 3.57
N VAL A 221 -23.41 32.66 2.47
CA VAL A 221 -24.19 33.84 2.01
C VAL A 221 -25.39 34.10 2.90
N ALA A 222 -26.22 33.08 3.15
CA ALA A 222 -27.42 33.24 4.00
C ALA A 222 -27.05 33.46 5.47
N GLY A 223 -26.09 32.66 5.99
CA GLY A 223 -25.62 32.79 7.38
C GLY A 223 -24.91 34.13 7.62
N GLY A 224 -24.07 34.59 6.68
CA GLY A 224 -23.42 35.89 6.76
C GLY A 224 -24.44 37.07 6.74
N LEU A 225 -25.47 36.98 5.89
CA LEU A 225 -26.55 37.96 5.84
C LEU A 225 -27.33 38.01 7.15
N LEU A 226 -27.67 36.86 7.72
CA LEU A 226 -28.36 36.80 9.04
C LEU A 226 -27.51 37.41 10.15
N LEU A 227 -26.20 37.12 10.18
CA LEU A 227 -25.27 37.71 11.14
C LEU A 227 -25.14 39.22 10.97
N MET A 228 -25.18 39.74 9.74
CA MET A 228 -25.20 41.20 9.48
C MET A 228 -26.46 41.86 10.00
N LEU A 229 -27.62 41.27 9.70
CA LEU A 229 -28.91 41.84 10.18
C LEU A 229 -29.03 41.78 11.70
N ALA A 230 -28.58 40.71 12.33
CA ALA A 230 -28.61 40.54 13.78
C ALA A 230 -27.56 41.38 14.50
N GLY A 231 -26.51 41.83 13.81
CA GLY A 231 -25.43 42.65 14.40
C GLY A 231 -25.68 44.16 14.38
N MET A 232 -26.74 44.63 13.76
CA MET A 232 -27.07 46.07 13.72
C MET A 232 -27.89 46.49 14.94
N PRO A 233 -27.60 47.64 15.57
CA PRO A 233 -26.56 48.62 15.27
C PRO A 233 -25.18 48.30 15.87
N LYS A 234 -25.09 47.37 16.81
CA LYS A 234 -23.82 46.95 17.43
C LYS A 234 -23.81 45.43 17.64
N PRO A 235 -22.71 44.74 17.33
CA PRO A 235 -22.60 43.29 17.54
C PRO A 235 -22.61 42.99 19.05
N THR A 236 -23.38 41.96 19.41
CA THR A 236 -23.46 41.44 20.78
C THR A 236 -22.58 40.18 20.92
N PRO A 237 -22.11 39.82 22.12
CA PRO A 237 -21.34 38.59 22.34
C PRO A 237 -22.09 37.32 21.92
N LEU A 238 -23.41 37.33 21.92
CA LEU A 238 -24.26 36.22 21.42
C LEU A 238 -24.04 35.95 19.94
N LEU A 239 -23.69 36.96 19.13
CA LEU A 239 -23.36 36.78 17.71
C LEU A 239 -22.14 35.91 17.53
N GLY A 240 -21.18 35.88 18.47
CA GLY A 240 -20.02 35.00 18.46
C GLY A 240 -20.41 33.51 18.45
N TRP A 241 -21.44 33.15 19.21
CA TRP A 241 -21.95 31.78 19.23
C TRP A 241 -22.61 31.40 17.90
N PHE A 242 -23.42 32.26 17.31
CA PHE A 242 -24.04 32.00 15.98
C PHE A 242 -23.01 31.96 14.87
N SER A 243 -21.99 32.81 14.91
CA SER A 243 -20.87 32.78 13.98
C SER A 243 -20.05 31.48 14.13
N GLY A 244 -19.80 31.02 15.36
CA GLY A 244 -19.16 29.76 15.66
C GLY A 244 -19.95 28.56 15.09
N LEU A 245 -21.27 28.57 15.23
CA LEU A 245 -22.16 27.55 14.67
C LEU A 245 -22.12 27.53 13.15
N LEU A 246 -22.02 28.66 12.49
CA LEU A 246 -21.85 28.78 11.04
C LEU A 246 -20.50 28.15 10.59
N VAL A 247 -19.42 28.43 11.34
CA VAL A 247 -18.10 27.83 11.08
C VAL A 247 -18.15 26.29 11.20
N VAL A 248 -18.79 25.78 12.26
CA VAL A 248 -18.98 24.31 12.45
C VAL A 248 -19.79 23.72 11.29
N GLY A 249 -20.84 24.39 10.82
CA GLY A 249 -21.62 23.98 9.67
C GLY A 249 -20.77 23.88 8.38
N CYS A 250 -19.90 24.85 8.15
CA CYS A 250 -18.96 24.82 7.02
C CYS A 250 -17.96 23.66 7.12
N LEU A 251 -17.41 23.43 8.31
CA LEU A 251 -16.51 22.29 8.57
C LEU A 251 -17.21 20.95 8.37
N ALA A 252 -18.48 20.83 8.77
CA ALA A 252 -19.28 19.63 8.56
C ALA A 252 -19.48 19.33 7.07
N VAL A 253 -19.75 20.35 6.23
CA VAL A 253 -19.87 20.16 4.77
C VAL A 253 -18.56 19.69 4.16
N VAL A 254 -17.43 20.27 4.55
CA VAL A 254 -16.09 19.84 4.08
C VAL A 254 -15.79 18.43 4.57
N GLY A 255 -16.08 18.13 5.83
CA GLY A 255 -15.91 16.79 6.41
C GLY A 255 -16.72 15.72 5.65
N GLN A 256 -17.99 16.00 5.35
CA GLN A 256 -18.84 15.11 4.54
C GLN A 256 -18.26 14.88 3.13
N LEU A 257 -17.73 15.92 2.50
CA LEU A 257 -17.09 15.80 1.19
C LEU A 257 -15.88 14.87 1.27
N LEU A 258 -15.02 15.03 2.29
CA LEU A 258 -13.82 14.19 2.48
C LEU A 258 -14.16 12.73 2.84
N LEU A 259 -15.22 12.52 3.60
CA LEU A 259 -15.69 11.17 3.96
C LEU A 259 -16.31 10.42 2.77
N ARG A 260 -17.03 11.13 1.90
CA ARG A 260 -17.63 10.55 0.66
C ARG A 260 -16.58 10.29 -0.41
N ALA A 261 -15.46 11.02 -0.41
CA ALA A 261 -14.39 10.86 -1.37
C ALA A 261 -13.48 9.67 -0.99
N ARG A 262 -13.64 8.51 -1.65
CA ARG A 262 -12.83 7.29 -1.42
C ARG A 262 -11.66 7.19 -2.40
N GLY A 263 -10.52 6.69 -1.94
CA GLY A 263 -9.36 6.27 -2.75
C GLY A 263 -8.86 7.30 -3.76
N GLY A 264 -8.99 7.02 -5.05
CA GLY A 264 -8.52 7.87 -6.15
C GLY A 264 -9.21 9.23 -6.24
N VAL A 265 -10.51 9.31 -5.88
CA VAL A 265 -11.33 10.53 -5.90
C VAL A 265 -10.83 11.56 -4.89
N ARG A 266 -10.42 11.15 -3.69
CA ARG A 266 -9.84 12.06 -2.68
C ARG A 266 -8.56 12.74 -3.19
N ARG A 267 -7.75 12.02 -3.96
CA ARG A 267 -6.54 12.57 -4.59
C ARG A 267 -6.88 13.52 -5.75
N ALA A 268 -7.92 13.19 -6.52
CA ALA A 268 -8.42 14.04 -7.59
C ALA A 268 -8.97 15.38 -7.04
N LEU A 269 -9.65 15.37 -5.89
CA LEU A 269 -10.16 16.56 -5.19
C LEU A 269 -9.07 17.61 -4.92
N PHE A 270 -7.91 17.19 -4.38
CA PHE A 270 -6.80 18.11 -4.10
C PHE A 270 -6.11 18.66 -5.35
N ARG A 271 -6.27 18.01 -6.51
CA ARG A 271 -5.70 18.45 -7.78
C ARG A 271 -6.69 19.17 -8.68
N LEU A 272 -8.00 19.06 -8.40
CA LEU A 272 -9.06 19.68 -9.18
C LEU A 272 -8.87 21.21 -9.38
N PRO A 273 -8.44 21.99 -8.36
CA PRO A 273 -8.19 23.42 -8.52
C PRO A 273 -7.11 23.74 -9.56
N ARG A 274 -6.11 22.86 -9.74
CA ARG A 274 -5.05 23.05 -10.75
C ARG A 274 -5.52 22.78 -12.18
N HIS A 275 -6.52 21.93 -12.35
CA HIS A 275 -7.05 21.56 -13.67
C HIS A 275 -8.29 22.37 -14.08
N ARG A 276 -8.97 23.01 -13.13
CA ARG A 276 -10.19 23.79 -13.35
C ARG A 276 -10.08 25.15 -12.66
N PRO A 277 -9.74 26.25 -13.36
CA PRO A 277 -9.51 27.55 -12.74
C PRO A 277 -10.74 28.08 -12.01
N LYS A 278 -11.96 27.82 -12.51
CA LYS A 278 -13.21 28.19 -11.83
C LYS A 278 -13.32 27.59 -10.41
N VAL A 279 -12.96 26.31 -10.25
CA VAL A 279 -12.96 25.65 -8.93
C VAL A 279 -11.89 26.25 -8.02
N ALA A 280 -10.73 26.59 -8.57
CA ALA A 280 -9.66 27.24 -7.81
C ALA A 280 -10.11 28.58 -7.22
N VAL A 281 -10.77 29.42 -8.01
CA VAL A 281 -11.30 30.72 -7.58
C VAL A 281 -12.34 30.55 -6.47
N VAL A 282 -13.28 29.61 -6.65
CA VAL A 282 -14.32 29.35 -5.63
C VAL A 282 -13.73 28.86 -4.32
N VAL A 283 -12.78 27.91 -4.36
CA VAL A 283 -12.10 27.39 -3.17
C VAL A 283 -11.29 28.48 -2.48
N ALA A 284 -10.61 29.35 -3.23
CA ALA A 284 -9.87 30.48 -2.67
C ALA A 284 -10.82 31.49 -1.99
N MET A 285 -11.92 31.87 -2.66
CA MET A 285 -12.90 32.83 -2.11
C MET A 285 -13.55 32.29 -0.82
N PHE A 286 -13.98 31.04 -0.80
CA PHE A 286 -14.57 30.44 0.41
C PHE A 286 -13.51 30.23 1.51
N GLY A 287 -12.25 29.93 1.14
CA GLY A 287 -11.15 29.86 2.10
C GLY A 287 -10.89 31.18 2.79
N VAL A 288 -10.80 32.27 2.03
CA VAL A 288 -10.65 33.63 2.58
C VAL A 288 -11.86 34.01 3.44
N SER A 289 -13.09 33.76 2.95
CA SER A 289 -14.31 34.00 3.70
C SER A 289 -14.32 33.26 5.04
N ALA A 290 -13.94 31.99 5.07
CA ALA A 290 -13.89 31.19 6.29
C ALA A 290 -12.83 31.70 7.27
N ILE A 291 -11.62 32.02 6.79
CA ILE A 291 -10.53 32.56 7.63
C ILE A 291 -10.96 33.88 8.29
N VAL A 292 -11.53 34.80 7.50
CA VAL A 292 -11.97 36.12 8.02
C VAL A 292 -13.12 35.93 8.98
N LEU A 293 -14.07 35.02 8.72
CA LEU A 293 -15.17 34.70 9.63
C LEU A 293 -14.67 34.14 10.97
N VAL A 294 -13.71 33.22 10.95
CA VAL A 294 -13.10 32.68 12.18
C VAL A 294 -12.38 33.78 12.95
N ALA A 295 -11.58 34.61 12.28
CA ALA A 295 -10.87 35.71 12.90
C ALA A 295 -11.85 36.72 13.56
N TRP A 296 -12.95 37.05 12.87
CA TRP A 296 -13.99 37.92 13.41
C TRP A 296 -14.71 37.26 14.60
N THR A 297 -15.01 35.97 14.55
CA THR A 297 -15.61 35.25 15.68
C THR A 297 -14.73 35.32 16.91
N VAL A 298 -13.43 35.11 16.77
CA VAL A 298 -12.45 35.22 17.87
C VAL A 298 -12.40 36.68 18.38
N ALA A 299 -12.38 37.64 17.47
CA ALA A 299 -12.35 39.06 17.84
C ALA A 299 -13.60 39.49 18.63
N LEU A 300 -14.79 38.98 18.31
CA LEU A 300 -16.01 39.21 19.08
C LEU A 300 -15.90 38.72 20.53
N PHE A 301 -15.34 37.52 20.73
CA PHE A 301 -15.10 37.03 22.10
C PHE A 301 -14.05 37.84 22.86
N LEU A 302 -13.14 38.51 22.14
CA LEU A 302 -12.16 39.43 22.73
C LEU A 302 -12.70 40.87 22.90
N GLY A 303 -14.00 41.11 22.62
CA GLY A 303 -14.67 42.40 22.83
C GLY A 303 -14.63 43.34 21.63
N ALA A 304 -14.31 42.89 20.43
CA ALA A 304 -14.36 43.74 19.24
C ALA A 304 -15.82 44.09 18.88
N THR A 305 -16.02 45.35 18.45
CA THR A 305 -17.36 45.92 18.12
C THR A 305 -17.47 46.24 16.62
N THR A 306 -16.52 45.84 15.81
CA THR A 306 -16.48 46.19 14.38
C THR A 306 -17.12 45.10 13.51
N MET A 307 -17.94 45.53 12.53
CA MET A 307 -18.61 44.64 11.56
C MET A 307 -17.84 44.50 10.24
N GLN A 308 -16.79 45.29 10.04
CA GLN A 308 -16.02 45.32 8.79
C GLN A 308 -15.50 43.93 8.33
N PRO A 309 -14.92 43.08 9.21
CA PRO A 309 -14.45 41.77 8.77
C PRO A 309 -15.60 40.86 8.30
N LEU A 310 -16.79 40.96 8.94
CA LEU A 310 -17.96 40.17 8.50
C LEU A 310 -18.41 40.56 7.09
N VAL A 311 -18.41 41.88 6.77
CA VAL A 311 -18.74 42.40 5.44
C VAL A 311 -17.77 41.84 4.39
N ILE A 312 -16.46 41.84 4.69
CA ILE A 312 -15.44 41.29 3.80
C ILE A 312 -15.66 39.79 3.58
N ALA A 313 -15.89 39.02 4.66
CA ALA A 313 -16.16 37.58 4.57
C ALA A 313 -17.40 37.31 3.70
N TRP A 314 -18.47 38.09 3.88
CA TRP A 314 -19.70 37.94 3.12
C TRP A 314 -19.55 38.34 1.65
N MET A 315 -18.82 39.38 1.34
CA MET A 315 -18.51 39.75 -0.06
C MET A 315 -17.71 38.67 -0.79
N CYS A 316 -16.71 38.08 -0.12
CA CYS A 316 -15.97 36.94 -0.68
C CYS A 316 -16.90 35.73 -0.91
N ALA A 317 -17.83 35.46 0.03
CA ALA A 317 -18.80 34.38 -0.12
C ALA A 317 -19.77 34.61 -1.29
N LEU A 318 -20.21 35.87 -1.50
CA LEU A 318 -21.06 36.25 -2.65
C LEU A 318 -20.37 36.05 -3.96
N VAL A 319 -19.12 36.52 -4.10
CA VAL A 319 -18.32 36.31 -5.33
C VAL A 319 -18.12 34.82 -5.60
N GLY A 320 -17.73 34.04 -4.61
CA GLY A 320 -17.60 32.58 -4.71
C GLY A 320 -18.93 31.91 -5.10
N GLY A 321 -20.03 32.31 -4.47
CA GLY A 321 -21.37 31.80 -4.76
C GLY A 321 -21.85 32.13 -6.17
N ALA A 322 -21.60 33.36 -6.66
CA ALA A 322 -21.91 33.73 -8.06
C ALA A 322 -21.16 32.84 -9.07
N VAL A 323 -19.88 32.58 -8.82
CA VAL A 323 -19.09 31.66 -9.69
C VAL A 323 -19.63 30.23 -9.64
N VAL A 324 -20.14 29.77 -8.48
CA VAL A 324 -20.79 28.45 -8.36
C VAL A 324 -22.07 28.40 -9.18
N VAL A 325 -22.94 29.41 -9.09
CA VAL A 325 -24.20 29.45 -9.84
C VAL A 325 -23.97 29.55 -11.34
N LEU A 326 -23.07 30.43 -11.78
CA LEU A 326 -22.74 30.63 -13.20
C LEU A 326 -21.91 29.47 -13.81
N GLY A 327 -21.19 28.72 -12.97
CA GLY A 327 -20.31 27.62 -13.41
C GLY A 327 -20.95 26.23 -13.38
N GLY A 328 -22.08 26.06 -12.67
CA GLY A 328 -22.76 24.75 -12.48
C GLY A 328 -23.58 24.26 -13.67
N GLY A 329 -23.70 25.03 -14.74
CA GLY A 329 -24.54 24.73 -15.88
C GLY A 329 -23.84 24.11 -17.12
N ARG A 330 -22.55 23.71 -17.00
CA ARG A 330 -21.82 23.09 -18.15
C ARG A 330 -20.86 22.03 -17.69
#